data_0a79e9ce1244762348780225370c120e
#
_entry.id   0a79e9ce1244762348780225370c120e
#
_cell.length_a   1.000
_cell.length_b   1.000
_cell.length_c   1.000
_cell.angle_alpha   90.00
_cell.angle_beta   90.00
_cell.angle_gamma   90.00
#
_symmetry.space_group_name_H-M   'P 1'
#
loop_
_entity.id
_entity.type
_entity.pdbx_description
1 polymer ?
#
loop_
_entity_poly.entity_id
_entity_poly.type
_entity_poly.pdbx_seq_one_letter_code
_entity_poly.pdbx_strand_id
1 'polypeptide(L)'
;MAEIVAGAIAMGLGGYLAARTDQEHYESEERREFAEVDTLKEREIAEVETIFTQYGLTGEPLRAVVSALTSDRKRWVEFMMRFELGLERPDPKRAPVSAATIATSYLVGGLIPLTPYLLSSRVDLAFQASVVLTAIALLLFGAVKGRLTGLNVVKASLQTAAVGGLAASAAYYLAHLFG
;
A
#
# COMPACT_ATOMS: atom_id res chain seq x y z
N MET A 1 18.08 -16.50 -11.96
CA MET A 1 17.05 -16.01 -12.91
C MET A 1 15.66 -16.58 -12.57
N ALA A 2 15.51 -17.92 -12.45
CA ALA A 2 14.20 -18.52 -12.15
C ALA A 2 13.56 -17.98 -10.86
N GLU A 3 14.35 -17.76 -9.80
CA GLU A 3 13.88 -17.18 -8.53
C GLU A 3 13.31 -15.77 -8.72
N ILE A 4 13.99 -14.90 -9.50
CA ILE A 4 13.50 -13.53 -9.75
C ILE A 4 12.16 -13.57 -10.51
N VAL A 5 12.03 -14.45 -11.49
CA VAL A 5 10.77 -14.57 -12.24
C VAL A 5 9.65 -15.12 -11.34
N ALA A 6 9.93 -16.18 -10.57
CA ALA A 6 8.97 -16.74 -9.63
C ALA A 6 8.57 -15.74 -8.54
N GLY A 7 9.53 -15.03 -7.98
CA GLY A 7 9.29 -13.97 -6.99
C GLY A 7 8.49 -12.80 -7.55
N ALA A 8 8.77 -12.37 -8.78
CA ALA A 8 8.00 -11.31 -9.44
C ALA A 8 6.54 -11.72 -9.66
N ILE A 9 6.31 -12.97 -10.08
CA ILE A 9 4.95 -13.52 -10.24
C ILE A 9 4.25 -13.60 -8.88
N ALA A 10 4.89 -14.19 -7.86
CA ALA A 10 4.32 -14.37 -6.54
C ALA A 10 3.97 -13.02 -5.88
N MET A 11 4.90 -12.06 -5.92
CA MET A 11 4.70 -10.73 -5.35
C MET A 11 3.66 -9.93 -6.13
N GLY A 12 3.67 -10.01 -7.46
CA GLY A 12 2.66 -9.37 -8.31
C GLY A 12 1.25 -9.91 -8.05
N LEU A 13 1.09 -11.24 -7.96
CA LEU A 13 -0.18 -11.88 -7.60
C LEU A 13 -0.61 -11.49 -6.18
N GLY A 14 0.32 -11.44 -5.22
CA GLY A 14 0.04 -10.95 -3.86
C GLY A 14 -0.52 -9.52 -3.86
N GLY A 15 0.10 -8.62 -4.63
CA GLY A 15 -0.37 -7.25 -4.79
C GLY A 15 -1.74 -7.14 -5.49
N TYR A 16 -2.00 -8.02 -6.46
CA TYR A 16 -3.32 -8.14 -7.09
C TYR A 16 -4.39 -8.56 -6.09
N LEU A 17 -4.13 -9.65 -5.36
CA LEU A 17 -5.08 -10.19 -4.39
C LEU A 17 -5.37 -9.21 -3.25
N ALA A 18 -4.35 -8.53 -2.73
CA ALA A 18 -4.53 -7.50 -1.70
C ALA A 18 -5.48 -6.39 -2.16
N ALA A 19 -5.21 -5.81 -3.35
CA ALA A 19 -6.06 -4.76 -3.89
C ALA A 19 -7.48 -5.26 -4.27
N ARG A 20 -7.62 -6.53 -4.65
CA ARG A 20 -8.92 -7.16 -4.91
C ARG A 20 -9.70 -7.39 -3.62
N THR A 21 -9.04 -7.82 -2.55
CA THR A 21 -9.63 -7.98 -1.22
C THR A 21 -10.13 -6.63 -0.68
N ASP A 22 -9.36 -5.55 -0.83
CA ASP A 22 -9.81 -4.20 -0.45
C ASP A 22 -11.09 -3.80 -1.17
N GLN A 23 -11.19 -4.10 -2.47
CA GLN A 23 -12.38 -3.83 -3.26
C GLN A 23 -13.59 -4.66 -2.79
N GLU A 24 -13.40 -5.95 -2.58
CA GLU A 24 -14.46 -6.87 -2.11
C GLU A 24 -14.94 -6.51 -0.71
N HIS A 25 -14.02 -6.07 0.16
CA HIS A 25 -14.36 -5.55 1.47
C HIS A 25 -15.23 -4.30 1.35
N TYR A 26 -14.79 -3.30 0.55
CA TYR A 26 -15.58 -2.08 0.32
C TYR A 26 -16.98 -2.41 -0.19
N GLU A 27 -17.11 -3.28 -1.20
CA GLU A 27 -18.40 -3.67 -1.76
C GLU A 27 -19.28 -4.43 -0.75
N SER A 28 -18.67 -5.20 0.16
CA SER A 28 -19.39 -5.90 1.23
C SER A 28 -19.97 -4.93 2.25
N GLU A 29 -19.14 -3.99 2.71
CA GLU A 29 -19.56 -2.96 3.66
C GLU A 29 -20.61 -2.03 3.04
N GLU A 30 -20.43 -1.62 1.79
CA GLU A 30 -21.42 -0.80 1.09
C GLU A 30 -22.79 -1.48 1.01
N ARG A 31 -22.84 -2.80 0.72
CA ARG A 31 -24.09 -3.56 0.76
C ARG A 31 -24.71 -3.63 2.16
N ARG A 32 -23.88 -3.77 3.19
CA ARG A 32 -24.32 -3.76 4.58
C ARG A 32 -24.93 -2.40 4.94
N GLU A 33 -24.26 -1.31 4.67
CA GLU A 33 -24.73 0.05 4.91
C GLU A 33 -26.07 0.33 4.21
N PHE A 34 -26.22 -0.11 2.96
CA PHE A 34 -27.50 -0.01 2.26
C PHE A 34 -28.64 -0.76 2.97
N ALA A 35 -28.36 -1.92 3.56
CA ALA A 35 -29.35 -2.68 4.31
C ALA A 35 -29.65 -2.03 5.67
N GLU A 36 -28.65 -1.50 6.37
CA GLU A 36 -28.81 -0.84 7.67
C GLU A 36 -29.60 0.45 7.55
N VAL A 37 -29.31 1.29 6.56
CA VAL A 37 -30.10 2.51 6.25
C VAL A 37 -31.59 2.20 5.98
N ASP A 38 -31.89 1.03 5.40
CA ASP A 38 -33.26 0.63 5.14
C ASP A 38 -33.94 0.02 6.38
N THR A 39 -33.22 -0.74 7.21
CA THR A 39 -33.80 -1.54 8.30
C THR A 39 -33.61 -0.94 9.69
N LEU A 40 -32.57 -0.11 9.89
CA LEU A 40 -32.16 0.49 11.16
C LEU A 40 -32.10 2.02 11.09
N LYS A 41 -33.00 2.60 10.33
CA LYS A 41 -33.00 4.02 9.95
C LYS A 41 -32.77 5.01 11.09
N GLU A 42 -33.40 4.79 12.24
CA GLU A 42 -33.26 5.69 13.40
C GLU A 42 -31.85 5.64 14.01
N ARG A 43 -31.27 4.45 14.04
CA ARG A 43 -29.90 4.24 14.50
C ARG A 43 -28.89 4.94 13.58
N GLU A 44 -29.03 4.72 12.28
CA GLU A 44 -28.17 5.31 11.27
C GLU A 44 -28.26 6.85 11.23
N ILE A 45 -29.43 7.43 11.50
CA ILE A 45 -29.60 8.89 11.69
C ILE A 45 -28.82 9.36 12.92
N ALA A 46 -28.88 8.63 14.05
CA ALA A 46 -28.17 8.98 15.27
C ALA A 46 -26.65 8.93 15.10
N GLU A 47 -26.15 8.00 14.27
CA GLU A 47 -24.73 7.91 13.93
C GLU A 47 -24.28 9.13 13.12
N VAL A 48 -25.05 9.55 12.10
CA VAL A 48 -24.79 10.81 11.37
C VAL A 48 -24.80 12.02 12.31
N GLU A 49 -25.79 12.11 13.23
CA GLU A 49 -25.84 13.18 14.22
C GLU A 49 -24.60 13.19 15.11
N THR A 50 -24.13 12.00 15.53
CA THR A 50 -22.93 11.84 16.36
C THR A 50 -21.71 12.37 15.63
N ILE A 51 -21.53 12.01 14.36
CA ILE A 51 -20.40 12.46 13.53
C ILE A 51 -20.41 14.00 13.45
N PHE A 52 -21.52 14.61 13.05
CA PHE A 52 -21.58 16.08 12.92
C PHE A 52 -21.45 16.81 14.27
N THR A 53 -21.90 16.20 15.37
CA THR A 53 -21.72 16.75 16.71
C THR A 53 -20.25 16.80 17.11
N GLN A 54 -19.43 15.83 16.71
CA GLN A 54 -17.98 15.86 16.91
C GLN A 54 -17.30 17.03 16.17
N TYR A 55 -17.90 17.47 15.06
CA TYR A 55 -17.46 18.69 14.34
C TYR A 55 -18.06 19.99 14.89
N GLY A 56 -18.79 19.94 16.02
CA GLY A 56 -19.31 21.11 16.72
C GLY A 56 -20.69 21.57 16.24
N LEU A 57 -21.39 20.84 15.38
CA LEU A 57 -22.75 21.17 14.99
C LEU A 57 -23.73 20.76 16.10
N THR A 58 -24.67 21.67 16.44
CA THR A 58 -25.72 21.42 17.43
C THR A 58 -27.01 22.15 17.03
N GLY A 59 -28.14 21.76 17.63
CA GLY A 59 -29.41 22.45 17.45
C GLY A 59 -29.97 22.41 16.02
N GLU A 60 -30.49 23.54 15.56
CA GLU A 60 -31.13 23.66 14.25
C GLU A 60 -30.21 23.38 13.06
N PRO A 61 -28.94 23.88 13.02
CA PRO A 61 -28.01 23.55 11.95
C PRO A 61 -27.74 22.06 11.84
N LEU A 62 -27.59 21.34 12.96
CA LEU A 62 -27.40 19.89 12.97
C LEU A 62 -28.60 19.18 12.31
N ARG A 63 -29.83 19.50 12.75
CA ARG A 63 -31.04 18.89 12.18
C ARG A 63 -31.16 19.14 10.68
N ALA A 64 -30.87 20.34 10.23
CA ALA A 64 -30.95 20.69 8.81
C ALA A 64 -29.97 19.88 7.96
N VAL A 65 -28.71 19.76 8.41
CA VAL A 65 -27.68 18.98 7.70
C VAL A 65 -28.02 17.49 7.69
N VAL A 66 -28.39 16.92 8.82
CA VAL A 66 -28.77 15.51 8.94
C VAL A 66 -29.95 15.20 8.03
N SER A 67 -31.03 16.01 8.08
CA SER A 67 -32.20 15.84 7.20
C SER A 67 -31.84 15.93 5.72
N ALA A 68 -30.99 16.89 5.33
CA ALA A 68 -30.57 17.04 3.94
C ALA A 68 -29.72 15.84 3.47
N LEU A 69 -28.83 15.32 4.31
CA LEU A 69 -27.99 14.18 4.00
C LEU A 69 -28.81 12.90 3.86
N THR A 70 -29.66 12.61 4.84
CA THR A 70 -30.44 11.37 4.91
C THR A 70 -31.62 11.34 3.95
N SER A 71 -31.93 12.45 3.27
CA SER A 71 -32.98 12.52 2.24
C SER A 71 -32.62 11.75 0.96
N ASP A 72 -31.35 11.51 0.69
CA ASP A 72 -30.88 10.72 -0.44
C ASP A 72 -30.10 9.50 0.05
N ARG A 73 -30.67 8.33 -0.19
CA ARG A 73 -30.17 7.04 0.29
C ARG A 73 -28.71 6.78 -0.15
N LYS A 74 -28.35 7.12 -1.39
CA LYS A 74 -27.03 6.87 -1.92
C LYS A 74 -25.99 7.80 -1.27
N ARG A 75 -26.30 9.08 -1.17
CA ARG A 75 -25.46 10.08 -0.51
C ARG A 75 -25.26 9.76 0.97
N TRP A 76 -26.31 9.28 1.63
CA TRP A 76 -26.23 8.82 3.02
C TRP A 76 -25.26 7.67 3.18
N VAL A 77 -25.39 6.58 2.40
CA VAL A 77 -24.46 5.44 2.43
C VAL A 77 -23.03 5.88 2.07
N GLU A 78 -22.85 6.72 1.03
CA GLU A 78 -21.49 7.25 0.71
C GLU A 78 -20.87 8.04 1.87
N PHE A 79 -21.69 8.77 2.63
CA PHE A 79 -21.23 9.48 3.83
C PHE A 79 -20.82 8.51 4.93
N MET A 80 -21.64 7.50 5.24
CA MET A 80 -21.35 6.50 6.27
C MET A 80 -20.07 5.71 5.94
N MET A 81 -19.95 5.23 4.70
CA MET A 81 -18.75 4.55 4.22
C MET A 81 -17.48 5.38 4.49
N ARG A 82 -17.54 6.69 4.27
CA ARG A 82 -16.36 7.55 4.39
C ARG A 82 -16.09 8.03 5.80
N PHE A 83 -17.11 8.44 6.54
CA PHE A 83 -16.94 9.17 7.80
C PHE A 83 -17.14 8.30 9.04
N GLU A 84 -17.89 7.23 8.94
CA GLU A 84 -18.03 6.23 10.00
C GLU A 84 -16.99 5.11 9.83
N LEU A 85 -16.98 4.45 8.66
CA LEU A 85 -16.13 3.30 8.41
C LEU A 85 -14.72 3.68 7.94
N GLY A 86 -14.50 4.93 7.54
CA GLY A 86 -13.20 5.39 7.01
C GLY A 86 -12.80 4.72 5.68
N LEU A 87 -13.78 4.22 4.93
CA LEU A 87 -13.57 3.50 3.68
C LEU A 87 -13.78 4.42 2.48
N GLU A 88 -12.80 4.47 1.60
CA GLU A 88 -12.90 5.13 0.30
C GLU A 88 -13.06 4.09 -0.81
N ARG A 89 -13.88 4.41 -1.81
CA ARG A 89 -14.11 3.51 -2.95
C ARG A 89 -12.80 3.26 -3.70
N PRO A 90 -12.31 2.01 -3.75
CA PRO A 90 -11.08 1.69 -4.46
C PRO A 90 -11.22 1.90 -5.97
N ASP A 91 -10.15 2.37 -6.61
CA ASP A 91 -10.09 2.43 -8.08
C ASP A 91 -10.16 0.99 -8.66
N PRO A 92 -11.10 0.70 -9.58
CA PRO A 92 -11.21 -0.62 -10.23
C PRO A 92 -9.91 -1.08 -10.93
N LYS A 93 -9.05 -0.13 -11.33
CA LYS A 93 -7.76 -0.41 -11.96
C LYS A 93 -6.64 -0.69 -10.96
N ARG A 94 -6.88 -0.50 -9.66
CA ARG A 94 -5.84 -0.62 -8.63
C ARG A 94 -5.21 -2.03 -8.60
N ALA A 95 -6.01 -3.08 -8.73
CA ALA A 95 -5.52 -4.45 -8.65
C ALA A 95 -4.52 -4.80 -9.79
N PRO A 96 -4.83 -4.63 -11.08
CA PRO A 96 -3.87 -4.91 -12.14
C PRO A 96 -2.67 -3.95 -12.14
N VAL A 97 -2.86 -2.69 -11.77
CA VAL A 97 -1.76 -1.71 -11.66
C VAL A 97 -0.82 -2.07 -10.52
N SER A 98 -1.35 -2.44 -9.35
CA SER A 98 -0.55 -2.90 -8.21
C SER A 98 0.27 -4.14 -8.57
N ALA A 99 -0.37 -5.14 -9.20
CA ALA A 99 0.31 -6.35 -9.65
C ALA A 99 1.47 -6.05 -10.61
N ALA A 100 1.21 -5.26 -11.65
CA ALA A 100 2.21 -4.91 -12.64
C ALA A 100 3.36 -4.08 -12.03
N THR A 101 3.04 -3.12 -11.17
CA THR A 101 4.04 -2.28 -10.49
C THR A 101 4.94 -3.12 -9.60
N ILE A 102 4.38 -3.99 -8.77
CA ILE A 102 5.14 -4.82 -7.84
C ILE A 102 5.99 -5.84 -8.61
N ALA A 103 5.42 -6.54 -9.59
CA ALA A 103 6.15 -7.52 -10.40
C ALA A 103 7.32 -6.87 -11.15
N THR A 104 7.09 -5.73 -11.79
CA THR A 104 8.13 -4.99 -12.53
C THR A 104 9.21 -4.48 -11.58
N SER A 105 8.83 -3.92 -10.42
CA SER A 105 9.77 -3.44 -9.40
C SER A 105 10.64 -4.58 -8.88
N TYR A 106 10.07 -5.76 -8.67
CA TYR A 106 10.79 -6.95 -8.23
C TYR A 106 11.80 -7.42 -9.29
N LEU A 107 11.38 -7.47 -10.57
CA LEU A 107 12.28 -7.82 -11.69
C LEU A 107 13.46 -6.84 -11.77
N VAL A 108 13.18 -5.55 -11.82
CA VAL A 108 14.21 -4.51 -11.95
C VAL A 108 15.13 -4.52 -10.73
N GLY A 109 14.56 -4.56 -9.51
CA GLY A 109 15.33 -4.57 -8.27
C GLY A 109 16.21 -5.81 -8.13
N GLY A 110 15.71 -6.99 -8.52
CA GLY A 110 16.44 -8.25 -8.46
C GLY A 110 17.54 -8.38 -9.51
N LEU A 111 17.42 -7.71 -10.67
CA LEU A 111 18.45 -7.70 -11.69
C LEU A 111 19.67 -6.86 -11.29
N ILE A 112 19.52 -5.83 -10.46
CA ILE A 112 20.62 -4.97 -10.02
C ILE A 112 21.77 -5.78 -9.40
N PRO A 113 21.57 -6.56 -8.32
CA PRO A 113 22.62 -7.35 -7.72
C PRO A 113 23.13 -8.50 -8.60
N LEU A 114 22.31 -8.99 -9.55
CA LEU A 114 22.70 -10.06 -10.44
C LEU A 114 23.54 -9.60 -11.63
N THR A 115 23.44 -8.35 -12.04
CA THR A 115 24.15 -7.83 -13.22
C THR A 115 25.65 -8.10 -13.21
N PRO A 116 26.42 -7.89 -12.11
CA PRO A 116 27.85 -8.19 -12.09
C PRO A 116 28.17 -9.68 -12.34
N TYR A 117 27.33 -10.57 -11.87
CA TYR A 117 27.53 -12.02 -12.09
C TYR A 117 27.23 -12.45 -13.53
N LEU A 118 26.38 -11.73 -14.25
CA LEU A 118 26.11 -11.97 -15.66
C LEU A 118 27.24 -11.45 -16.56
N LEU A 119 27.99 -10.45 -16.10
CA LEU A 119 29.03 -9.77 -16.89
C LEU A 119 30.45 -10.26 -16.56
N SER A 120 30.67 -10.94 -15.43
CA SER A 120 32.00 -11.36 -14.97
C SER A 120 32.05 -12.85 -14.69
N SER A 121 33.07 -13.52 -15.21
CA SER A 121 33.36 -14.91 -14.87
C SER A 121 34.10 -15.07 -13.52
N ARG A 122 34.54 -13.98 -12.91
CA ARG A 122 35.26 -13.99 -11.62
C ARG A 122 34.30 -13.72 -10.48
N VAL A 123 33.95 -14.74 -9.72
CA VAL A 123 32.95 -14.69 -8.66
C VAL A 123 33.26 -13.64 -7.60
N ASP A 124 34.53 -13.55 -7.18
CA ASP A 124 34.95 -12.60 -6.13
C ASP A 124 34.75 -11.12 -6.55
N LEU A 125 35.11 -10.81 -7.79
CA LEU A 125 34.90 -9.46 -8.34
C LEU A 125 33.40 -9.17 -8.56
N ALA A 126 32.64 -10.16 -9.04
CA ALA A 126 31.20 -10.02 -9.21
C ALA A 126 30.50 -9.77 -7.88
N PHE A 127 30.92 -10.46 -6.80
CA PHE A 127 30.37 -10.25 -5.47
C PHE A 127 30.62 -8.82 -4.96
N GLN A 128 31.86 -8.35 -5.01
CA GLN A 128 32.20 -6.99 -4.59
C GLN A 128 31.43 -5.93 -5.39
N ALA A 129 31.38 -6.09 -6.72
CA ALA A 129 30.65 -5.19 -7.59
C ALA A 129 29.14 -5.21 -7.29
N SER A 130 28.58 -6.38 -7.00
CA SER A 130 27.17 -6.55 -6.63
C SER A 130 26.84 -5.78 -5.32
N VAL A 131 27.69 -5.92 -4.30
CA VAL A 131 27.50 -5.21 -3.02
C VAL A 131 27.53 -3.69 -3.24
N VAL A 132 28.51 -3.19 -3.97
CA VAL A 132 28.65 -1.75 -4.26
C VAL A 132 27.46 -1.25 -5.08
N LEU A 133 27.09 -1.95 -6.15
CA LEU A 133 26.00 -1.57 -7.03
C LEU A 133 24.65 -1.55 -6.27
N THR A 134 24.41 -2.55 -5.44
CA THR A 134 23.20 -2.63 -4.61
C THR A 134 23.17 -1.50 -3.57
N ALA A 135 24.29 -1.19 -2.92
CA ALA A 135 24.37 -0.06 -1.98
C ALA A 135 24.04 1.27 -2.67
N ILE A 136 24.59 1.51 -3.85
CA ILE A 136 24.29 2.70 -4.66
C ILE A 136 22.81 2.75 -5.02
N ALA A 137 22.23 1.63 -5.48
CA ALA A 137 20.81 1.56 -5.84
C ALA A 137 19.90 1.85 -4.65
N LEU A 138 20.19 1.32 -3.46
CA LEU A 138 19.44 1.58 -2.23
C LEU A 138 19.51 3.05 -1.82
N LEU A 139 20.70 3.68 -1.92
CA LEU A 139 20.87 5.10 -1.63
C LEU A 139 20.07 5.97 -2.62
N LEU A 140 20.15 5.67 -3.90
CA LEU A 140 19.39 6.38 -4.94
C LEU A 140 17.88 6.22 -4.75
N PHE A 141 17.42 5.00 -4.50
CA PHE A 141 16.01 4.74 -4.23
C PHE A 141 15.54 5.49 -2.98
N GLY A 142 16.33 5.46 -1.90
CA GLY A 142 16.04 6.22 -0.68
C GLY A 142 16.00 7.73 -0.92
N ALA A 143 16.89 8.26 -1.78
CA ALA A 143 16.90 9.67 -2.16
C ALA A 143 15.64 10.07 -2.93
N VAL A 144 15.24 9.27 -3.92
CA VAL A 144 14.01 9.48 -4.70
C VAL A 144 12.79 9.41 -3.77
N LYS A 145 12.69 8.38 -2.93
CA LYS A 145 11.63 8.24 -1.94
C LYS A 145 11.56 9.47 -1.03
N GLY A 146 12.69 9.89 -0.45
CA GLY A 146 12.74 11.06 0.43
C GLY A 146 12.24 12.33 -0.25
N ARG A 147 12.62 12.51 -1.52
CA ARG A 147 12.19 13.67 -2.31
C ARG A 147 10.67 13.67 -2.60
N LEU A 148 10.12 12.50 -2.94
CA LEU A 148 8.69 12.35 -3.24
C LEU A 148 7.80 12.45 -2.00
N THR A 149 8.32 12.02 -0.83
CA THR A 149 7.56 12.05 0.43
C THR A 149 7.80 13.32 1.27
N GLY A 150 8.59 14.28 0.77
CA GLY A 150 8.90 15.51 1.51
C GLY A 150 9.82 15.30 2.72
N LEU A 151 10.46 14.13 2.85
CA LEU A 151 11.38 13.81 3.92
C LEU A 151 12.81 14.31 3.61
N ASN A 152 13.65 14.41 4.65
CA ASN A 152 15.06 14.69 4.43
C ASN A 152 15.71 13.59 3.59
N VAL A 153 16.19 13.98 2.40
CA VAL A 153 16.74 13.07 1.37
C VAL A 153 17.88 12.21 1.93
N VAL A 154 18.82 12.82 2.68
CA VAL A 154 19.97 12.11 3.23
C VAL A 154 19.53 11.08 4.28
N LYS A 155 18.61 11.48 5.17
CA LYS A 155 18.05 10.56 6.19
C LYS A 155 17.31 9.40 5.55
N ALA A 156 16.47 9.66 4.55
CA ALA A 156 15.72 8.64 3.82
C ALA A 156 16.64 7.67 3.07
N SER A 157 17.72 8.19 2.43
CA SER A 157 18.73 7.36 1.75
C SER A 157 19.46 6.44 2.72
N LEU A 158 19.98 6.98 3.82
CA LEU A 158 20.69 6.19 4.83
C LEU A 158 19.80 5.15 5.51
N GLN A 159 18.54 5.52 5.81
CA GLN A 159 17.56 4.58 6.37
C GLN A 159 17.28 3.43 5.41
N THR A 160 17.08 3.71 4.11
CA THR A 160 16.82 2.67 3.11
C THR A 160 18.04 1.76 2.94
N ALA A 161 19.25 2.34 2.88
CA ALA A 161 20.49 1.56 2.79
C ALA A 161 20.74 0.71 4.04
N ALA A 162 20.44 1.23 5.24
CA ALA A 162 20.59 0.47 6.48
C ALA A 162 19.61 -0.72 6.53
N VAL A 163 18.34 -0.53 6.20
CA VAL A 163 17.33 -1.60 6.18
C VAL A 163 17.70 -2.66 5.13
N GLY A 164 18.06 -2.24 3.91
CA GLY A 164 18.46 -3.15 2.85
C GLY A 164 19.77 -3.91 3.20
N GLY A 165 20.73 -3.22 3.80
CA GLY A 165 21.98 -3.82 4.29
C GLY A 165 21.76 -4.86 5.38
N LEU A 166 20.88 -4.58 6.34
CA LEU A 166 20.49 -5.55 7.39
C LEU A 166 19.81 -6.79 6.77
N ALA A 167 18.89 -6.59 5.85
CA ALA A 167 18.22 -7.71 5.16
C ALA A 167 19.22 -8.56 4.35
N ALA A 168 20.11 -7.94 3.60
CA ALA A 168 21.15 -8.63 2.84
C ALA A 168 22.12 -9.39 3.75
N SER A 169 22.53 -8.79 4.88
CA SER A 169 23.38 -9.44 5.87
C SER A 169 22.70 -10.66 6.50
N ALA A 170 21.42 -10.53 6.89
CA ALA A 170 20.65 -11.63 7.44
C ALA A 170 20.53 -12.78 6.43
N ALA A 171 20.21 -12.48 5.15
CA ALA A 171 20.14 -13.49 4.09
C ALA A 171 21.49 -14.19 3.88
N TYR A 172 22.60 -13.44 3.88
CA TYR A 172 23.93 -13.99 3.74
C TYR A 172 24.29 -14.96 4.88
N TYR A 173 24.04 -14.55 6.14
CA TYR A 173 24.33 -15.41 7.29
C TYR A 173 23.46 -16.66 7.31
N LEU A 174 22.16 -16.55 6.95
CA LEU A 174 21.27 -17.72 6.84
C LEU A 174 21.75 -18.67 5.75
N ALA A 175 22.11 -18.16 4.58
CA ALA A 175 22.65 -19.00 3.50
C ALA A 175 23.95 -19.71 3.92
N HIS A 176 24.81 -19.05 4.71
CA HIS A 176 26.04 -19.65 5.20
C HIS A 176 25.83 -20.66 6.34
N LEU A 177 24.73 -20.55 7.08
CA LEU A 177 24.39 -21.48 8.18
C LEU A 177 23.77 -22.78 7.66
N PHE A 178 23.04 -22.74 6.53
CA PHE A 178 22.27 -23.85 5.97
C PHE A 178 22.83 -24.40 4.64
N GLY A 179 23.86 -23.79 4.07
CA GLY A 179 24.56 -24.21 2.85
C GLY A 179 25.94 -24.69 3.13
#